data_c92c9359000e859fd3894c010fefb590
#
_entry.id   c92c9359000e859fd3894c010fefb590
#
_cell.length_a   1.000
_cell.length_b   1.000
_cell.length_c   1.000
_cell.angle_alpha   90.00
_cell.angle_beta   90.00
_cell.angle_gamma   90.00
#
_symmetry.space_group_name_H-M   'P 1'
#
loop_
_entity.id
_entity.type
_entity.pdbx_description
1 polymer ?
#
loop_
_entity_poly.entity_id
_entity_poly.type
_entity_poly.pdbx_seq_one_letter_code
_entity_poly.pdbx_strand_id
1 'polypeptide(L)'
;MQSLKKIISMYKLKKHIYSCALISFIFSLVSLISLIYPKLYGTFVSNLENNINPSRVLFIYIGVICFSLIFEYLVGWVFGKVHMRFDSALRYGLYSSLSQHSEKTIKTHGQGYYENIMDASVGSILSLFVPSVMNKLMGIVRYIFILVILFTYSYIFGLLGLAALALYTCAYFINRKFYSPMFLKTMKAYAGLHSKMIEALSMTTLFRGFPLFKLEKNERIKNTIKDVNNSVRKTDLFSDTVYRLVPVYVLPLLSVALMAVSAKMYFDGTLPLSVLITIIAYFSQLTSVLGDLDSVSQAYFGACESADEILSLMEEEDIKEKLNIEDESQNFFFDISGLSLQIDKERSLFIERLSFGLNKKYALLGVSGSGKSSLLNILLGRDKLTGNVFVFNKNTNPYDYELSDKILYISQDSYILNADLIQNIELGCHNANLGEKIIETLQLGSLRGRDLGIDGKHISGGEKRLINIARIFFHAERYDYLIFDEIFTSIDVLTKRRIFPLLKDLIKNKSCIIVSHDIEEIEFFCDHVVSIEADGKIFSGTYEEAKINKSFLSKILAEN
;
A
#
# COMPACT_ATOMS: atom_id res chain seq x y z
N MET A 1 4.31 -14.03 -12.31
CA MET A 1 5.28 -13.45 -13.29
C MET A 1 4.64 -12.45 -14.25
N GLN A 2 3.42 -12.67 -14.74
CA GLN A 2 2.69 -11.68 -15.55
C GLN A 2 2.42 -10.40 -14.74
N SER A 3 1.99 -10.52 -13.51
CA SER A 3 1.68 -9.43 -12.59
C SER A 3 2.89 -8.54 -12.30
N LEU A 4 4.03 -9.14 -12.01
CA LEU A 4 5.28 -8.39 -11.80
C LEU A 4 5.68 -7.59 -13.06
N LYS A 5 5.52 -8.19 -14.26
CA LYS A 5 5.78 -7.48 -15.53
C LYS A 5 4.79 -6.34 -15.74
N LYS A 6 3.51 -6.51 -15.36
CA LYS A 6 2.47 -5.49 -15.48
C LYS A 6 2.79 -4.29 -14.57
N ILE A 7 3.17 -4.51 -13.30
CA ILE A 7 3.61 -3.46 -12.38
C ILE A 7 4.83 -2.70 -12.90
N ILE A 8 5.84 -3.43 -13.38
CA ILE A 8 7.06 -2.84 -13.96
C ILE A 8 6.74 -1.93 -15.15
N SER A 9 5.79 -2.33 -15.99
CA SER A 9 5.38 -1.51 -17.13
C SER A 9 4.52 -0.32 -16.71
N MET A 10 3.60 -0.52 -15.77
CA MET A 10 2.66 0.48 -15.25
C MET A 10 3.40 1.66 -14.61
N TYR A 11 4.36 1.40 -13.75
CA TYR A 11 5.14 2.45 -13.08
C TYR A 11 6.44 2.84 -13.80
N LYS A 12 6.63 2.42 -15.07
CA LYS A 12 7.80 2.74 -15.92
C LYS A 12 9.15 2.38 -15.27
N LEU A 13 9.18 1.32 -14.46
CA LEU A 13 10.33 0.93 -13.64
C LEU A 13 11.47 0.27 -14.43
N LYS A 14 11.31 -0.01 -15.72
CA LYS A 14 12.30 -0.71 -16.56
C LYS A 14 13.71 -0.11 -16.44
N LYS A 15 13.84 1.22 -16.46
CA LYS A 15 15.13 1.91 -16.34
C LYS A 15 15.84 1.60 -15.02
N HIS A 16 15.11 1.61 -13.91
CA HIS A 16 15.65 1.32 -12.58
C HIS A 16 16.08 -0.14 -12.46
N ILE A 17 15.26 -1.06 -12.98
CA ILE A 17 15.56 -2.49 -12.99
C ILE A 17 16.83 -2.78 -13.82
N TYR A 18 16.96 -2.20 -15.03
CA TYR A 18 18.17 -2.36 -15.84
C TYR A 18 19.41 -1.82 -15.11
N SER A 19 19.31 -0.69 -14.43
CA SER A 19 20.42 -0.15 -13.65
C SER A 19 20.80 -1.05 -12.47
N CYS A 20 19.84 -1.57 -11.73
CA CYS A 20 20.07 -2.54 -10.64
C CYS A 20 20.65 -3.84 -11.20
N ALA A 21 20.11 -4.36 -12.29
CA ALA A 21 20.60 -5.60 -12.92
C ALA A 21 22.03 -5.45 -13.45
N LEU A 22 22.37 -4.33 -14.08
CA LEU A 22 23.72 -4.06 -14.56
C LEU A 22 24.74 -4.02 -13.42
N ILE A 23 24.43 -3.27 -12.34
CA ILE A 23 25.32 -3.18 -11.18
C ILE A 23 25.47 -4.55 -10.51
N SER A 24 24.37 -5.28 -10.35
CA SER A 24 24.38 -6.63 -9.79
C SER A 24 25.15 -7.62 -10.68
N PHE A 25 25.08 -7.48 -11.99
CA PHE A 25 25.86 -8.28 -12.93
C PHE A 25 27.37 -7.99 -12.77
N ILE A 26 27.77 -6.72 -12.68
CA ILE A 26 29.18 -6.33 -12.43
C ILE A 26 29.65 -6.91 -11.10
N PHE A 27 28.83 -6.80 -10.05
CA PHE A 27 29.11 -7.40 -8.75
C PHE A 27 29.32 -8.93 -8.84
N SER A 28 28.48 -9.58 -9.61
CA SER A 28 28.53 -11.04 -9.79
C SER A 28 29.75 -11.51 -10.58
N LEU A 29 30.23 -10.72 -11.54
CA LEU A 29 31.48 -11.02 -12.24
C LEU A 29 32.67 -11.07 -11.28
N VAL A 30 32.72 -10.15 -10.33
CA VAL A 30 33.79 -10.15 -9.31
C VAL A 30 33.68 -11.35 -8.39
N SER A 31 32.46 -11.82 -8.11
CA SER A 31 32.28 -13.02 -7.29
C SER A 31 32.88 -14.30 -7.94
N LEU A 32 33.08 -14.31 -9.29
CA LEU A 32 33.80 -15.41 -9.96
C LEU A 32 35.28 -15.50 -9.57
N ILE A 33 35.85 -14.40 -9.05
CA ILE A 33 37.22 -14.41 -8.51
C ILE A 33 37.36 -15.42 -7.37
N SER A 34 36.27 -15.70 -6.65
CA SER A 34 36.24 -16.73 -5.60
C SER A 34 36.62 -18.14 -6.08
N LEU A 35 36.48 -18.41 -7.39
CA LEU A 35 36.93 -19.68 -8.00
C LEU A 35 38.46 -19.88 -7.94
N ILE A 36 39.21 -18.80 -7.72
CA ILE A 36 40.66 -18.86 -7.61
C ILE A 36 41.12 -19.34 -6.23
N TYR A 37 40.31 -19.10 -5.19
CA TYR A 37 40.67 -19.41 -3.79
C TYR A 37 41.05 -20.87 -3.54
N PRO A 38 40.28 -21.89 -3.97
CA PRO A 38 40.66 -23.28 -3.77
C PRO A 38 42.02 -23.63 -4.42
N LYS A 39 42.28 -23.09 -5.61
CA LYS A 39 43.54 -23.32 -6.32
C LYS A 39 44.73 -22.67 -5.61
N LEU A 40 44.57 -21.42 -5.13
CA LEU A 40 45.61 -20.74 -4.34
C LEU A 40 45.89 -21.51 -3.04
N TYR A 41 44.84 -22.00 -2.39
CA TYR A 41 44.97 -22.80 -1.16
C TYR A 41 45.73 -24.10 -1.42
N GLY A 42 45.39 -24.84 -2.47
CA GLY A 42 46.13 -26.01 -2.91
C GLY A 42 47.60 -25.71 -3.28
N THR A 43 47.87 -24.62 -3.95
CA THR A 43 49.24 -24.20 -4.27
C THR A 43 50.02 -23.84 -3.02
N PHE A 44 49.40 -23.19 -2.05
CA PHE A 44 50.02 -22.94 -0.74
C PHE A 44 50.44 -24.22 -0.05
N VAL A 45 49.58 -25.23 -0.01
CA VAL A 45 49.90 -26.55 0.57
C VAL A 45 51.01 -27.23 -0.19
N SER A 46 50.98 -27.23 -1.54
CA SER A 46 52.04 -27.82 -2.39
C SER A 46 53.41 -27.18 -2.12
N ASN A 47 53.47 -25.86 -1.92
CA ASN A 47 54.72 -25.18 -1.57
C ASN A 47 55.25 -25.61 -0.21
N LEU A 48 54.35 -25.81 0.80
CA LEU A 48 54.73 -26.34 2.11
C LEU A 48 55.29 -27.77 2.00
N GLU A 49 54.63 -28.63 1.25
CA GLU A 49 55.09 -30.04 1.04
C GLU A 49 56.46 -30.10 0.40
N ASN A 50 56.73 -29.21 -0.56
CA ASN A 50 57.98 -29.16 -1.29
C ASN A 50 59.05 -28.29 -0.61
N ASN A 51 58.84 -27.81 0.65
CA ASN A 51 59.73 -26.89 1.35
C ASN A 51 60.03 -25.59 0.60
N ILE A 52 59.12 -25.14 -0.27
CA ILE A 52 59.21 -23.87 -0.97
C ILE A 52 58.54 -22.80 -0.11
N ASN A 53 59.14 -21.61 -0.02
CA ASN A 53 58.58 -20.52 0.76
C ASN A 53 57.18 -20.11 0.25
N PRO A 54 56.09 -20.29 1.02
CA PRO A 54 54.72 -20.05 0.58
C PRO A 54 54.31 -18.57 0.66
N SER A 55 55.18 -17.68 1.13
CA SER A 55 54.85 -16.26 1.39
C SER A 55 54.29 -15.55 0.16
N ARG A 56 54.82 -15.80 -1.04
CA ARG A 56 54.32 -15.20 -2.29
C ARG A 56 52.87 -15.58 -2.57
N VAL A 57 52.49 -16.83 -2.39
CA VAL A 57 51.09 -17.31 -2.56
C VAL A 57 50.19 -16.69 -1.54
N LEU A 58 50.67 -16.58 -0.29
CA LEU A 58 49.91 -15.93 0.81
C LEU A 58 49.64 -14.45 0.50
N PHE A 59 50.65 -13.70 0.02
CA PHE A 59 50.44 -12.29 -0.36
C PHE A 59 49.45 -12.14 -1.52
N ILE A 60 49.51 -13.01 -2.52
CA ILE A 60 48.53 -13.03 -3.63
C ILE A 60 47.13 -13.32 -3.09
N TYR A 61 46.97 -14.31 -2.18
CA TYR A 61 45.71 -14.68 -1.60
C TYR A 61 45.09 -13.51 -0.79
N ILE A 62 45.87 -12.87 0.05
CA ILE A 62 45.45 -11.68 0.80
C ILE A 62 45.08 -10.53 -0.16
N GLY A 63 45.87 -10.29 -1.18
CA GLY A 63 45.61 -9.25 -2.20
C GLY A 63 44.27 -9.45 -2.90
N VAL A 64 43.96 -10.70 -3.28
CA VAL A 64 42.70 -11.04 -3.96
C VAL A 64 41.50 -10.86 -2.99
N ILE A 65 41.64 -11.22 -1.71
CA ILE A 65 40.60 -10.99 -0.71
C ILE A 65 40.37 -9.47 -0.51
N CYS A 66 41.46 -8.70 -0.28
CA CYS A 66 41.35 -7.26 -0.09
C CYS A 66 40.70 -6.57 -1.30
N PHE A 67 41.11 -6.97 -2.52
CA PHE A 67 40.49 -6.47 -3.75
C PHE A 67 38.99 -6.76 -3.80
N SER A 68 38.59 -8.01 -3.50
CA SER A 68 37.18 -8.41 -3.48
C SER A 68 36.37 -7.56 -2.47
N LEU A 69 36.88 -7.38 -1.26
CA LEU A 69 36.21 -6.60 -0.20
C LEU A 69 36.05 -5.13 -0.58
N ILE A 70 37.11 -4.50 -1.10
CA ILE A 70 37.06 -3.09 -1.54
C ILE A 70 36.05 -2.95 -2.67
N PHE A 71 36.06 -3.87 -3.63
CA PHE A 71 35.17 -3.83 -4.76
C PHE A 71 33.71 -4.04 -4.34
N GLU A 72 33.44 -5.02 -3.47
CA GLU A 72 32.10 -5.25 -2.89
C GLU A 72 31.57 -4.01 -2.19
N TYR A 73 32.39 -3.34 -1.41
CA TYR A 73 32.02 -2.11 -0.74
C TYR A 73 31.65 -0.99 -1.72
N LEU A 74 32.50 -0.77 -2.75
CA LEU A 74 32.27 0.28 -3.75
C LEU A 74 30.98 0.01 -4.56
N VAL A 75 30.80 -1.20 -5.02
CA VAL A 75 29.58 -1.59 -5.76
C VAL A 75 28.35 -1.49 -4.88
N GLY A 76 28.43 -1.94 -3.64
CA GLY A 76 27.35 -1.81 -2.66
C GLY A 76 26.93 -0.36 -2.43
N TRP A 77 27.89 0.56 -2.33
CA TRP A 77 27.62 1.98 -2.20
C TRP A 77 26.91 2.59 -3.43
N VAL A 78 27.36 2.25 -4.63
CA VAL A 78 26.71 2.68 -5.89
C VAL A 78 25.31 2.09 -5.99
N PHE A 79 25.19 0.80 -5.69
CA PHE A 79 23.91 0.11 -5.71
C PHE A 79 22.89 0.74 -4.75
N GLY A 80 23.28 1.07 -3.52
CA GLY A 80 22.40 1.71 -2.53
C GLY A 80 21.73 2.96 -3.09
N LYS A 81 22.46 3.81 -3.80
CA LYS A 81 21.90 5.01 -4.44
C LYS A 81 20.88 4.70 -5.53
N VAL A 82 21.15 3.67 -6.35
CA VAL A 82 20.22 3.27 -7.42
C VAL A 82 18.98 2.58 -6.85
N HIS A 83 19.16 1.76 -5.84
CA HIS A 83 18.09 1.05 -5.16
C HIS A 83 17.12 2.02 -4.46
N MET A 84 17.63 3.05 -3.77
CA MET A 84 16.78 4.10 -3.17
C MET A 84 15.93 4.83 -4.22
N ARG A 85 16.47 5.10 -5.41
CA ARG A 85 15.67 5.70 -6.51
C ARG A 85 14.60 4.75 -7.03
N PHE A 86 14.88 3.46 -7.07
CA PHE A 86 13.92 2.45 -7.47
C PHE A 86 12.80 2.33 -6.41
N ASP A 87 13.15 2.24 -5.13
CA ASP A 87 12.21 2.23 -4.00
C ASP A 87 11.28 3.45 -4.05
N SER A 88 11.86 4.65 -4.14
CA SER A 88 11.07 5.89 -4.22
C SER A 88 10.14 5.92 -5.44
N ALA A 89 10.58 5.44 -6.61
CA ALA A 89 9.76 5.41 -7.80
C ALA A 89 8.59 4.43 -7.68
N LEU A 90 8.81 3.26 -7.09
CA LEU A 90 7.77 2.26 -6.89
C LEU A 90 6.75 2.73 -5.84
N ARG A 91 7.22 3.24 -4.69
CA ARG A 91 6.34 3.77 -3.63
C ARG A 91 5.52 4.96 -4.12
N TYR A 92 6.15 5.91 -4.82
CA TYR A 92 5.44 7.06 -5.37
C TYR A 92 4.41 6.65 -6.42
N GLY A 93 4.77 5.73 -7.32
CA GLY A 93 3.83 5.20 -8.32
C GLY A 93 2.63 4.52 -7.65
N LEU A 94 2.87 3.67 -6.65
CA LEU A 94 1.82 3.00 -5.90
C LEU A 94 0.96 4.00 -5.12
N TYR A 95 1.57 4.97 -4.42
CA TYR A 95 0.84 6.03 -3.72
C TYR A 95 -0.05 6.83 -4.68
N SER A 96 0.49 7.22 -5.85
CA SER A 96 -0.27 7.96 -6.87
C SER A 96 -1.49 7.19 -7.36
N SER A 97 -1.36 5.87 -7.55
CA SER A 97 -2.51 5.03 -7.92
C SER A 97 -3.50 4.90 -6.75
N LEU A 98 -3.03 4.57 -5.55
CA LEU A 98 -3.89 4.41 -4.37
C LEU A 98 -4.63 5.71 -4.00
N SER A 99 -4.04 6.86 -4.26
CA SER A 99 -4.69 8.16 -4.02
C SER A 99 -5.89 8.44 -4.93
N GLN A 100 -6.05 7.67 -6.01
CA GLN A 100 -7.20 7.75 -6.92
C GLN A 100 -8.35 6.82 -6.51
N HIS A 101 -8.12 5.91 -5.54
CA HIS A 101 -9.16 5.01 -5.06
C HIS A 101 -10.30 5.75 -4.35
N SER A 102 -11.51 5.19 -4.47
CA SER A 102 -12.66 5.74 -3.76
C SER A 102 -12.48 5.62 -2.23
N GLU A 103 -13.05 6.58 -1.50
CA GLU A 103 -13.05 6.55 -0.02
C GLU A 103 -13.67 5.25 0.52
N LYS A 104 -14.67 4.70 -0.17
CA LYS A 104 -15.31 3.44 0.17
C LYS A 104 -14.37 2.27 0.07
N THR A 105 -13.59 2.17 -1.00
CA THR A 105 -12.57 1.13 -1.20
C THR A 105 -11.51 1.20 -0.11
N ILE A 106 -11.02 2.41 0.19
CA ILE A 106 -10.04 2.63 1.26
C ILE A 106 -10.60 2.20 2.62
N LYS A 107 -11.85 2.58 2.96
CA LYS A 107 -12.49 2.19 4.23
C LYS A 107 -12.76 0.69 4.33
N THR A 108 -13.04 0.00 3.22
CA THR A 108 -13.34 -1.43 3.22
C THR A 108 -12.16 -2.29 3.66
N HIS A 109 -10.96 -1.96 3.20
CA HIS A 109 -9.74 -2.72 3.53
C HIS A 109 -9.07 -2.25 4.83
N GLY A 110 -9.31 -1.01 5.24
CA GLY A 110 -8.75 -0.42 6.44
C GLY A 110 -7.29 0.06 6.28
N GLN A 111 -6.91 1.04 7.10
CA GLN A 111 -5.61 1.72 7.01
C GLN A 111 -4.41 0.76 7.12
N GLY A 112 -4.46 -0.20 8.06
CA GLY A 112 -3.35 -1.14 8.27
C GLY A 112 -3.07 -2.07 7.09
N TYR A 113 -4.05 -2.31 6.22
CA TYR A 113 -3.86 -3.06 4.99
C TYR A 113 -3.00 -2.28 3.99
N TYR A 114 -3.29 -1.00 3.80
CA TYR A 114 -2.51 -0.14 2.90
C TYR A 114 -1.09 0.11 3.42
N GLU A 115 -0.90 0.25 4.74
CA GLU A 115 0.43 0.29 5.36
C GLU A 115 1.24 -0.98 5.03
N ASN A 116 0.62 -2.15 5.19
CA ASN A 116 1.28 -3.43 4.86
C ASN A 116 1.68 -3.51 3.39
N ILE A 117 0.84 -3.05 2.47
CA ILE A 117 1.16 -3.02 1.04
C ILE A 117 2.31 -2.06 0.76
N MET A 118 2.27 -0.86 1.30
CA MET A 118 3.30 0.16 1.08
C MET A 118 4.67 -0.26 1.63
N ASP A 119 4.73 -1.09 2.67
CA ASP A 119 5.98 -1.52 3.29
C ASP A 119 6.35 -2.97 2.93
N ALA A 120 5.54 -3.95 3.28
CA ALA A 120 5.89 -5.35 3.12
C ALA A 120 5.83 -5.79 1.65
N SER A 121 4.77 -5.43 0.91
CA SER A 121 4.61 -5.88 -0.46
C SER A 121 5.59 -5.16 -1.40
N VAL A 122 5.81 -3.86 -1.21
CA VAL A 122 6.87 -3.11 -1.92
C VAL A 122 8.24 -3.66 -1.57
N GLY A 123 8.54 -3.89 -0.28
CA GLY A 123 9.78 -4.47 0.19
C GLY A 123 10.08 -5.84 -0.42
N SER A 124 9.06 -6.69 -0.56
CA SER A 124 9.17 -8.01 -1.20
C SER A 124 9.54 -7.90 -2.69
N ILE A 125 8.94 -6.98 -3.43
CA ILE A 125 9.28 -6.73 -4.84
C ILE A 125 10.72 -6.23 -4.97
N LEU A 126 11.11 -5.27 -4.13
CA LEU A 126 12.45 -4.70 -4.15
C LEU A 126 13.53 -5.72 -3.76
N SER A 127 13.23 -6.64 -2.83
CA SER A 127 14.17 -7.67 -2.38
C SER A 127 14.66 -8.56 -3.52
N LEU A 128 13.86 -8.76 -4.57
CA LEU A 128 14.26 -9.53 -5.75
C LEU A 128 15.45 -8.89 -6.51
N PHE A 129 15.59 -7.58 -6.43
CA PHE A 129 16.61 -6.82 -7.17
C PHE A 129 17.81 -6.41 -6.30
N VAL A 130 17.92 -6.91 -5.08
CA VAL A 130 19.07 -6.67 -4.21
C VAL A 130 20.30 -7.43 -4.72
N PRO A 131 21.55 -6.87 -4.64
CA PRO A 131 22.77 -7.50 -5.14
C PRO A 131 23.00 -8.89 -4.57
N SER A 132 22.64 -9.13 -3.32
CA SER A 132 22.78 -10.44 -2.69
C SER A 132 21.96 -11.53 -3.41
N VAL A 133 20.74 -11.23 -3.84
CA VAL A 133 19.90 -12.17 -4.60
C VAL A 133 20.44 -12.37 -6.00
N MET A 134 20.86 -11.31 -6.67
CA MET A 134 21.46 -11.38 -8.01
C MET A 134 22.80 -12.13 -8.00
N ASN A 135 23.63 -11.93 -6.97
CA ASN A 135 24.87 -12.68 -6.79
C ASN A 135 24.61 -14.18 -6.59
N LYS A 136 23.55 -14.54 -5.85
CA LYS A 136 23.14 -15.93 -5.68
C LYS A 136 22.66 -16.56 -6.98
N LEU A 137 21.95 -15.81 -7.84
CA LEU A 137 21.61 -16.28 -9.20
C LEU A 137 22.85 -16.60 -10.03
N MET A 138 23.88 -15.75 -9.95
CA MET A 138 25.16 -16.02 -10.61
C MET A 138 25.92 -17.18 -9.97
N GLY A 139 25.53 -17.63 -8.79
CA GLY A 139 25.98 -18.89 -8.20
C GLY A 139 25.78 -20.09 -9.14
N ILE A 140 24.71 -20.06 -9.98
CA ILE A 140 24.49 -21.11 -10.99
C ILE A 140 25.67 -21.18 -11.98
N VAL A 141 26.17 -20.04 -12.41
CA VAL A 141 27.33 -19.99 -13.31
C VAL A 141 28.58 -20.51 -12.60
N ARG A 142 28.80 -20.09 -11.34
CA ARG A 142 29.89 -20.64 -10.51
C ARG A 142 29.78 -22.14 -10.35
N TYR A 143 28.58 -22.66 -10.11
CA TYR A 143 28.31 -24.07 -10.00
C TYR A 143 28.79 -24.85 -11.23
N ILE A 144 28.43 -24.36 -12.42
CA ILE A 144 28.83 -24.97 -13.70
C ILE A 144 30.37 -24.98 -13.83
N PHE A 145 31.05 -23.86 -13.54
CA PHE A 145 32.51 -23.79 -13.60
C PHE A 145 33.15 -24.75 -12.60
N ILE A 146 32.68 -24.81 -11.35
CA ILE A 146 33.20 -25.74 -10.35
C ILE A 146 32.98 -27.20 -10.79
N LEU A 147 31.82 -27.50 -11.34
CA LEU A 147 31.50 -28.83 -11.83
C LEU A 147 32.48 -29.26 -12.94
N VAL A 148 32.74 -28.39 -13.92
CA VAL A 148 33.71 -28.63 -14.98
C VAL A 148 35.10 -28.86 -14.39
N ILE A 149 35.54 -28.03 -13.45
CA ILE A 149 36.81 -28.20 -12.76
C ILE A 149 36.90 -29.56 -12.05
N LEU A 150 35.88 -29.99 -11.34
CA LEU A 150 35.82 -31.26 -10.65
C LEU A 150 35.95 -32.44 -11.65
N PHE A 151 35.32 -32.36 -12.80
CA PHE A 151 35.48 -33.37 -13.87
C PHE A 151 36.90 -33.45 -14.43
N THR A 152 37.64 -32.32 -14.45
CA THR A 152 39.07 -32.37 -14.91
C THR A 152 39.97 -33.10 -13.95
N TYR A 153 39.62 -33.17 -12.64
CA TYR A 153 40.39 -33.94 -11.66
C TYR A 153 40.03 -35.44 -11.68
N SER A 154 38.71 -35.76 -11.68
CA SER A 154 38.19 -37.11 -11.82
C SER A 154 36.72 -37.12 -12.18
N TYR A 155 36.28 -38.07 -13.01
CA TYR A 155 34.86 -38.26 -13.31
C TYR A 155 34.03 -38.56 -12.05
N ILE A 156 34.62 -39.19 -11.02
CA ILE A 156 33.92 -39.50 -9.74
C ILE A 156 33.53 -38.20 -9.02
N PHE A 157 34.41 -37.21 -8.97
CA PHE A 157 34.12 -35.93 -8.29
C PHE A 157 33.06 -35.14 -9.05
N GLY A 158 33.09 -35.15 -10.39
CA GLY A 158 32.05 -34.56 -11.21
C GLY A 158 30.68 -35.23 -11.01
N LEU A 159 30.65 -36.58 -10.92
CA LEU A 159 29.41 -37.32 -10.66
C LEU A 159 28.83 -37.03 -9.26
N LEU A 160 29.67 -36.87 -8.24
CA LEU A 160 29.21 -36.45 -6.90
C LEU A 160 28.60 -35.02 -6.93
N GLY A 161 29.18 -34.11 -7.73
CA GLY A 161 28.62 -32.81 -7.97
C GLY A 161 27.25 -32.88 -8.65
N LEU A 162 27.10 -33.68 -9.72
CA LEU A 162 25.80 -33.89 -10.38
C LEU A 162 24.76 -34.52 -9.44
N ALA A 163 25.16 -35.46 -8.60
CA ALA A 163 24.28 -36.05 -7.58
C ALA A 163 23.79 -35.00 -6.59
N ALA A 164 24.66 -34.07 -6.15
CA ALA A 164 24.28 -32.97 -5.30
C ALA A 164 23.20 -32.08 -5.96
N LEU A 165 23.36 -31.78 -7.25
CA LEU A 165 22.39 -31.00 -8.01
C LEU A 165 21.04 -31.73 -8.13
N ALA A 166 21.07 -33.02 -8.45
CA ALA A 166 19.85 -33.84 -8.58
C ALA A 166 19.08 -33.92 -7.27
N LEU A 167 19.76 -34.13 -6.15
CA LEU A 167 19.15 -34.16 -4.82
C LEU A 167 18.55 -32.78 -4.44
N TYR A 168 19.27 -31.70 -4.75
CA TYR A 168 18.77 -30.35 -4.50
C TYR A 168 17.54 -30.03 -5.36
N THR A 169 17.55 -30.36 -6.65
CA THR A 169 16.39 -30.13 -7.52
C THR A 169 15.17 -30.94 -7.07
N CYS A 170 15.34 -32.17 -6.60
CA CYS A 170 14.27 -32.96 -6.00
C CYS A 170 13.70 -32.26 -4.76
N ALA A 171 14.55 -31.80 -3.85
CA ALA A 171 14.13 -31.05 -2.66
C ALA A 171 13.39 -29.75 -3.03
N TYR A 172 13.86 -29.05 -4.06
CA TYR A 172 13.22 -27.83 -4.55
C TYR A 172 11.77 -28.09 -5.00
N PHE A 173 11.51 -29.15 -5.77
CA PHE A 173 10.15 -29.50 -6.19
C PHE A 173 9.24 -29.88 -5.02
N ILE A 174 9.76 -30.61 -4.04
CA ILE A 174 9.04 -30.94 -2.81
C ILE A 174 8.67 -29.65 -2.05
N ASN A 175 9.64 -28.75 -1.88
CA ASN A 175 9.42 -27.46 -1.24
C ASN A 175 8.34 -26.66 -1.94
N ARG A 176 8.44 -26.47 -3.24
CA ARG A 176 7.45 -25.72 -4.04
C ARG A 176 6.04 -26.28 -3.86
N LYS A 177 5.89 -27.60 -3.81
CA LYS A 177 4.58 -28.27 -3.72
C LYS A 177 3.93 -28.14 -2.34
N PHE A 178 4.71 -28.25 -1.27
CA PHE A 178 4.18 -28.38 0.09
C PHE A 178 4.46 -27.17 0.98
N TYR A 179 5.69 -26.65 1.00
CA TYR A 179 6.08 -25.55 1.88
C TYR A 179 5.49 -24.21 1.45
N SER A 180 5.55 -23.88 0.17
CA SER A 180 5.09 -22.59 -0.33
C SER A 180 3.63 -22.28 0.05
N PRO A 181 2.65 -23.18 -0.14
CA PRO A 181 1.27 -22.93 0.31
C PRO A 181 1.12 -22.78 1.83
N MET A 182 1.92 -23.54 2.62
CA MET A 182 1.91 -23.43 4.07
C MET A 182 2.46 -22.08 4.53
N PHE A 183 3.55 -21.64 3.93
CA PHE A 183 4.17 -20.34 4.19
C PHE A 183 3.22 -19.18 3.89
N LEU A 184 2.53 -19.20 2.74
CA LEU A 184 1.54 -18.22 2.36
C LEU A 184 0.38 -18.13 3.36
N LYS A 185 -0.12 -19.30 3.79
CA LYS A 185 -1.17 -19.34 4.81
C LYS A 185 -0.70 -18.71 6.13
N THR A 186 0.55 -18.95 6.51
CA THR A 186 1.15 -18.37 7.71
C THR A 186 1.30 -16.85 7.58
N MET A 187 1.74 -16.34 6.43
CA MET A 187 1.84 -14.90 6.17
C MET A 187 0.47 -14.20 6.26
N LYS A 188 -0.57 -14.78 5.66
CA LYS A 188 -1.95 -14.26 5.77
C LYS A 188 -2.45 -14.25 7.22
N ALA A 189 -2.11 -15.26 8.01
CA ALA A 189 -2.44 -15.31 9.42
C ALA A 189 -1.73 -14.20 10.23
N TYR A 190 -0.46 -13.90 9.93
CA TYR A 190 0.27 -12.77 10.51
C TYR A 190 -0.36 -11.43 10.15
N ALA A 191 -0.72 -11.20 8.89
CA ALA A 191 -1.39 -9.98 8.46
C ALA A 191 -2.71 -9.78 9.21
N GLY A 192 -3.51 -10.84 9.37
CA GLY A 192 -4.75 -10.81 10.16
C GLY A 192 -4.54 -10.53 11.65
N LEU A 193 -3.46 -11.05 12.25
CA LEU A 193 -3.08 -10.73 13.63
C LEU A 193 -2.70 -9.25 13.77
N HIS A 194 -1.86 -8.75 12.85
CA HIS A 194 -1.39 -7.37 12.87
C HIS A 194 -2.56 -6.38 12.77
N SER A 195 -3.51 -6.62 11.86
CA SER A 195 -4.73 -5.83 11.74
C SER A 195 -5.54 -5.78 13.05
N LYS A 196 -5.74 -6.94 13.71
CA LYS A 196 -6.45 -7.01 15.01
C LYS A 196 -5.70 -6.29 16.14
N MET A 197 -4.37 -6.29 16.11
CA MET A 197 -3.57 -5.56 17.09
C MET A 197 -3.67 -4.05 16.90
N ILE A 198 -3.61 -3.56 15.67
CA ILE A 198 -3.82 -2.13 15.35
C ILE A 198 -5.23 -1.69 15.78
N GLU A 199 -6.25 -2.48 15.45
CA GLU A 199 -7.62 -2.23 15.90
C GLU A 199 -7.71 -2.11 17.43
N ALA A 200 -7.10 -3.04 18.17
CA ALA A 200 -7.10 -3.00 19.63
C ALA A 200 -6.36 -1.77 20.19
N LEU A 201 -5.25 -1.37 19.56
CA LEU A 201 -4.51 -0.16 19.96
C LEU A 201 -5.34 1.12 19.73
N SER A 202 -6.12 1.18 18.66
CA SER A 202 -7.02 2.32 18.39
C SER A 202 -8.16 2.44 19.41
N MET A 203 -8.53 1.33 20.08
CA MET A 203 -9.58 1.28 21.09
C MET A 203 -9.12 1.60 22.54
N THR A 204 -7.92 2.18 22.72
CA THR A 204 -7.33 2.41 24.05
C THR A 204 -8.22 3.22 24.97
N THR A 205 -8.92 4.23 24.45
CA THR A 205 -9.85 5.06 25.23
C THR A 205 -11.07 4.24 25.69
N LEU A 206 -11.60 3.39 24.81
CA LEU A 206 -12.72 2.50 25.15
C LEU A 206 -12.32 1.50 26.24
N PHE A 207 -11.11 0.97 26.20
CA PHE A 207 -10.60 0.05 27.22
C PHE A 207 -10.50 0.66 28.62
N ARG A 208 -10.30 1.99 28.72
CA ARG A 208 -10.30 2.69 30.01
C ARG A 208 -11.69 2.78 30.61
N GLY A 209 -12.72 2.94 29.77
CA GLY A 209 -14.11 2.99 30.21
C GLY A 209 -14.72 1.60 30.47
N PHE A 210 -14.24 0.55 29.80
CA PHE A 210 -14.83 -0.79 29.85
C PHE A 210 -13.76 -1.88 30.12
N PRO A 211 -13.33 -2.07 31.37
CA PRO A 211 -12.27 -3.02 31.73
C PRO A 211 -12.56 -4.47 31.33
N LEU A 212 -13.81 -4.93 31.45
CA LEU A 212 -14.21 -6.30 31.08
C LEU A 212 -14.05 -6.52 29.56
N PHE A 213 -14.43 -5.55 28.76
CA PHE A 213 -14.23 -5.60 27.31
C PHE A 213 -12.74 -5.66 26.94
N LYS A 214 -11.87 -4.93 27.66
CA LYS A 214 -10.41 -5.02 27.50
C LYS A 214 -9.91 -6.44 27.77
N LEU A 215 -10.39 -7.10 28.81
CA LEU A 215 -10.00 -8.47 29.14
C LEU A 215 -10.42 -9.44 28.04
N GLU A 216 -11.67 -9.36 27.58
CA GLU A 216 -12.18 -10.19 26.48
C GLU A 216 -11.39 -9.97 25.18
N LYS A 217 -11.11 -8.72 24.80
CA LYS A 217 -10.35 -8.41 23.58
C LYS A 217 -8.92 -8.94 23.68
N ASN A 218 -8.27 -8.80 24.85
CA ASN A 218 -6.94 -9.34 25.09
C ASN A 218 -6.92 -10.88 24.98
N GLU A 219 -7.93 -11.57 25.48
CA GLU A 219 -8.04 -13.02 25.32
C GLU A 219 -8.23 -13.44 23.86
N ARG A 220 -9.03 -12.70 23.09
CA ARG A 220 -9.21 -12.94 21.66
C ARG A 220 -7.90 -12.75 20.89
N ILE A 221 -7.12 -11.71 21.20
CA ILE A 221 -5.80 -11.48 20.61
C ILE A 221 -4.86 -12.61 20.98
N LYS A 222 -4.80 -13.03 22.27
CA LYS A 222 -3.98 -14.14 22.74
C LYS A 222 -4.30 -15.44 22.02
N ASN A 223 -5.58 -15.73 21.81
CA ASN A 223 -6.00 -16.91 21.05
C ASN A 223 -5.59 -16.82 19.59
N THR A 224 -5.72 -15.64 18.95
CA THR A 224 -5.23 -15.43 17.58
C THR A 224 -3.71 -15.63 17.49
N ILE A 225 -2.94 -15.12 18.46
CA ILE A 225 -1.48 -15.37 18.54
C ILE A 225 -1.19 -16.86 18.63
N LYS A 226 -1.95 -17.59 19.44
CA LYS A 226 -1.78 -19.05 19.58
C LYS A 226 -2.04 -19.79 18.26
N ASP A 227 -3.06 -19.37 17.51
CA ASP A 227 -3.41 -19.95 16.22
C ASP A 227 -2.33 -19.66 15.17
N VAL A 228 -1.82 -18.42 15.13
CA VAL A 228 -0.69 -18.02 14.29
C VAL A 228 0.54 -18.85 14.65
N ASN A 229 0.90 -18.94 15.94
CA ASN A 229 2.04 -19.72 16.41
C ASN A 229 1.93 -21.21 16.04
N ASN A 230 0.72 -21.79 16.09
CA ASN A 230 0.48 -23.16 15.65
C ASN A 230 0.70 -23.33 14.14
N SER A 231 0.31 -22.32 13.34
CA SER A 231 0.56 -22.32 11.89
C SER A 231 2.05 -22.18 11.59
N VAL A 232 2.74 -21.25 12.26
CA VAL A 232 4.20 -21.06 12.19
C VAL A 232 4.92 -22.37 12.53
N ARG A 233 4.58 -22.96 13.68
CA ARG A 233 5.20 -24.21 14.13
C ARG A 233 5.07 -25.35 13.10
N LYS A 234 3.90 -25.47 12.44
CA LYS A 234 3.72 -26.48 11.38
C LYS A 234 4.61 -26.20 10.18
N THR A 235 4.69 -24.93 9.77
CA THR A 235 5.52 -24.49 8.64
C THR A 235 7.00 -24.67 8.94
N ASP A 236 7.44 -24.30 10.16
CA ASP A 236 8.83 -24.45 10.60
C ASP A 236 9.23 -25.93 10.74
N LEU A 237 8.38 -26.76 11.35
CA LEU A 237 8.64 -28.21 11.44
C LEU A 237 8.78 -28.84 10.05
N PHE A 238 7.94 -28.45 9.08
CA PHE A 238 8.09 -28.94 7.72
C PHE A 238 9.37 -28.41 7.07
N SER A 239 9.68 -27.14 7.25
CA SER A 239 10.92 -26.53 6.76
C SER A 239 12.15 -27.25 7.32
N ASP A 240 12.20 -27.47 8.63
CA ASP A 240 13.37 -28.04 9.30
C ASP A 240 13.52 -29.54 9.05
N THR A 241 12.43 -30.28 8.92
CA THR A 241 12.49 -31.76 8.75
C THR A 241 12.56 -32.19 7.29
N VAL A 242 11.89 -31.50 6.37
CA VAL A 242 11.80 -31.96 4.98
C VAL A 242 12.65 -31.08 4.06
N TYR A 243 12.48 -29.76 4.18
CA TYR A 243 13.10 -28.82 3.26
C TYR A 243 14.61 -28.66 3.51
N ARG A 244 15.02 -28.50 4.78
CA ARG A 244 16.44 -28.40 5.15
C ARG A 244 17.18 -29.74 5.15
N LEU A 245 16.46 -30.85 5.00
CA LEU A 245 17.07 -32.18 5.01
C LEU A 245 18.19 -32.30 3.97
N VAL A 246 17.98 -31.85 2.75
CA VAL A 246 18.99 -31.94 1.69
C VAL A 246 20.14 -30.97 1.91
N PRO A 247 19.94 -29.63 2.03
CA PRO A 247 21.07 -28.71 2.14
C PRO A 247 21.86 -28.85 3.45
N VAL A 248 21.21 -29.21 4.57
CA VAL A 248 21.86 -29.22 5.89
C VAL A 248 22.44 -30.58 6.23
N TYR A 249 21.86 -31.68 5.77
CA TYR A 249 22.29 -33.03 6.18
C TYR A 249 22.83 -33.86 5.00
N VAL A 250 22.16 -33.89 3.86
CA VAL A 250 22.55 -34.75 2.74
C VAL A 250 23.75 -34.19 1.99
N LEU A 251 23.81 -32.88 1.72
CA LEU A 251 24.97 -32.28 1.05
C LEU A 251 26.27 -32.40 1.87
N PRO A 252 26.30 -32.20 3.21
CA PRO A 252 27.48 -32.50 4.02
C PRO A 252 27.87 -33.95 4.00
N LEU A 253 26.92 -34.92 3.98
CA LEU A 253 27.24 -36.34 3.84
C LEU A 253 27.91 -36.62 2.49
N LEU A 254 27.48 -36.00 1.39
CA LEU A 254 28.18 -36.10 0.12
C LEU A 254 29.59 -35.52 0.20
N SER A 255 29.80 -34.44 0.97
CA SER A 255 31.15 -33.89 1.22
C SER A 255 32.04 -34.89 1.95
N VAL A 256 31.50 -35.61 2.94
CA VAL A 256 32.23 -36.67 3.63
C VAL A 256 32.54 -37.84 2.68
N ALA A 257 31.62 -38.24 1.82
CA ALA A 257 31.86 -39.25 0.80
C ALA A 257 32.98 -38.85 -0.17
N LEU A 258 32.97 -37.57 -0.60
CA LEU A 258 34.02 -37.01 -1.45
C LEU A 258 35.39 -37.03 -0.71
N MET A 259 35.42 -36.65 0.57
CA MET A 259 36.62 -36.72 1.39
C MET A 259 37.17 -38.15 1.48
N ALA A 260 36.30 -39.13 1.71
CA ALA A 260 36.72 -40.54 1.79
C ALA A 260 37.31 -41.05 0.46
N VAL A 261 36.66 -40.73 -0.67
CA VAL A 261 37.18 -41.12 -2.00
C VAL A 261 38.51 -40.43 -2.29
N SER A 262 38.61 -39.11 -2.04
CA SER A 262 39.84 -38.36 -2.30
C SER A 262 40.99 -38.80 -1.36
N ALA A 263 40.70 -39.13 -0.11
CA ALA A 263 41.69 -39.69 0.83
C ALA A 263 42.21 -41.06 0.37
N LYS A 264 41.33 -41.96 -0.10
CA LYS A 264 41.74 -43.24 -0.67
C LYS A 264 42.68 -43.02 -1.87
N MET A 265 42.34 -42.13 -2.82
CA MET A 265 43.18 -41.82 -3.97
C MET A 265 44.54 -41.23 -3.57
N TYR A 266 44.59 -40.48 -2.46
CA TYR A 266 45.84 -39.98 -1.89
C TYR A 266 46.72 -41.12 -1.36
N PHE A 267 46.16 -42.03 -0.56
CA PHE A 267 46.90 -43.19 -0.04
C PHE A 267 47.30 -44.16 -1.12
N ASP A 268 46.53 -44.27 -2.20
CA ASP A 268 46.89 -45.09 -3.37
C ASP A 268 47.98 -44.39 -4.25
N GLY A 269 48.46 -43.20 -3.86
CA GLY A 269 49.50 -42.44 -4.56
C GLY A 269 49.06 -41.80 -5.89
N THR A 270 47.76 -41.84 -6.20
CA THR A 270 47.21 -41.31 -7.45
C THR A 270 46.88 -39.82 -7.39
N LEU A 271 46.81 -39.24 -6.18
CA LEU A 271 46.43 -37.85 -5.97
C LEU A 271 47.36 -37.17 -4.94
N PRO A 272 48.00 -36.04 -5.20
CA PRO A 272 48.79 -35.28 -4.23
C PRO A 272 47.89 -34.60 -3.20
N LEU A 273 48.41 -34.36 -1.98
CA LEU A 273 47.66 -33.70 -0.89
C LEU A 273 47.13 -32.33 -1.24
N SER A 274 47.90 -31.54 -1.99
CA SER A 274 47.53 -30.20 -2.47
C SER A 274 46.28 -30.24 -3.36
N VAL A 275 46.16 -31.27 -4.22
CA VAL A 275 45.00 -31.47 -5.10
C VAL A 275 43.78 -31.96 -4.27
N LEU A 276 43.99 -32.86 -3.32
CA LEU A 276 42.95 -33.34 -2.41
C LEU A 276 42.27 -32.14 -1.70
N ILE A 277 43.06 -31.26 -1.12
CA ILE A 277 42.56 -30.08 -0.42
C ILE A 277 41.82 -29.15 -1.38
N THR A 278 42.33 -28.97 -2.58
CA THR A 278 41.71 -28.15 -3.64
C THR A 278 40.30 -28.67 -4.00
N ILE A 279 40.18 -30.00 -4.17
CA ILE A 279 38.90 -30.65 -4.52
C ILE A 279 37.87 -30.49 -3.37
N ILE A 280 38.29 -30.68 -2.12
CA ILE A 280 37.41 -30.47 -0.96
C ILE A 280 36.91 -29.03 -0.91
N ALA A 281 37.80 -28.05 -1.13
CA ALA A 281 37.45 -26.65 -1.13
C ALA A 281 36.47 -26.27 -2.27
N TYR A 282 36.68 -26.79 -3.49
CA TYR A 282 35.73 -26.62 -4.58
C TYR A 282 34.37 -27.23 -4.29
N PHE A 283 34.34 -28.43 -3.74
CA PHE A 283 33.07 -29.09 -3.41
C PHE A 283 32.31 -28.37 -2.30
N SER A 284 33.00 -27.83 -1.30
CA SER A 284 32.43 -26.96 -0.28
C SER A 284 31.80 -25.72 -0.88
N GLN A 285 32.46 -25.04 -1.82
CA GLN A 285 31.87 -23.91 -2.55
C GLN A 285 30.65 -24.32 -3.38
N LEU A 286 30.70 -25.51 -4.03
CA LEU A 286 29.58 -26.04 -4.82
C LEU A 286 28.33 -26.27 -3.95
N THR A 287 28.48 -26.86 -2.77
CA THR A 287 27.36 -27.11 -1.85
C THR A 287 26.79 -25.80 -1.28
N SER A 288 27.63 -24.79 -1.03
CA SER A 288 27.16 -23.47 -0.56
C SER A 288 26.29 -22.76 -1.59
N VAL A 289 26.64 -22.84 -2.87
CA VAL A 289 25.83 -22.26 -3.97
C VAL A 289 24.42 -22.86 -4.01
N LEU A 290 24.30 -24.18 -3.81
CA LEU A 290 22.97 -24.82 -3.77
C LEU A 290 22.12 -24.29 -2.61
N GLY A 291 22.71 -24.11 -1.42
CA GLY A 291 22.01 -23.51 -0.27
C GLY A 291 21.52 -22.08 -0.53
N ASP A 292 22.27 -21.31 -1.31
CA ASP A 292 21.93 -19.92 -1.66
C ASP A 292 20.73 -19.81 -2.62
N LEU A 293 20.50 -20.78 -3.51
CA LEU A 293 19.39 -20.76 -4.47
C LEU A 293 18.02 -20.76 -3.82
N ASP A 294 17.91 -21.26 -2.60
CA ASP A 294 16.66 -21.23 -1.84
C ASP A 294 16.18 -19.80 -1.55
N SER A 295 17.06 -18.95 -1.07
CA SER A 295 16.71 -17.56 -0.78
C SER A 295 16.29 -16.78 -2.04
N VAL A 296 16.83 -17.13 -3.21
CA VAL A 296 16.41 -16.58 -4.51
C VAL A 296 14.98 -17.00 -4.83
N SER A 297 14.67 -18.28 -4.61
CA SER A 297 13.33 -18.82 -4.82
C SER A 297 12.30 -18.12 -3.94
N GLN A 298 12.60 -17.95 -2.65
CA GLN A 298 11.72 -17.25 -1.69
C GLN A 298 11.51 -15.79 -2.09
N ALA A 299 12.58 -15.07 -2.43
CA ALA A 299 12.47 -13.69 -2.89
C ALA A 299 11.61 -13.57 -4.16
N TYR A 300 11.76 -14.49 -5.11
CA TYR A 300 10.98 -14.51 -6.35
C TYR A 300 9.49 -14.77 -6.10
N PHE A 301 9.15 -15.77 -5.28
CA PHE A 301 7.74 -16.07 -4.98
C PHE A 301 7.11 -14.96 -4.15
N GLY A 302 7.80 -14.41 -3.16
CA GLY A 302 7.32 -13.27 -2.39
C GLY A 302 7.03 -12.05 -3.27
N ALA A 303 7.95 -11.72 -4.19
CA ALA A 303 7.75 -10.61 -5.12
C ALA A 303 6.58 -10.83 -6.09
N CYS A 304 6.38 -12.08 -6.58
CA CYS A 304 5.24 -12.38 -7.45
C CYS A 304 3.90 -12.27 -6.72
N GLU A 305 3.82 -12.76 -5.48
CA GLU A 305 2.60 -12.69 -4.67
C GLU A 305 2.26 -11.25 -4.30
N SER A 306 3.25 -10.47 -3.86
CA SER A 306 3.07 -9.05 -3.57
C SER A 306 2.64 -8.27 -4.82
N ALA A 307 3.13 -8.66 -6.00
CA ALA A 307 2.69 -8.08 -7.26
C ALA A 307 1.24 -8.47 -7.59
N ASP A 308 0.82 -9.70 -7.33
CA ASP A 308 -0.57 -10.14 -7.52
C ASP A 308 -1.51 -9.37 -6.57
N GLU A 309 -1.11 -9.17 -5.31
CA GLU A 309 -1.86 -8.41 -4.32
C GLU A 309 -2.03 -6.93 -4.73
N ILE A 310 -0.95 -6.27 -5.15
CA ILE A 310 -1.00 -4.87 -5.63
C ILE A 310 -1.90 -4.76 -6.86
N LEU A 311 -1.82 -5.69 -7.82
CA LEU A 311 -2.64 -5.63 -9.02
C LEU A 311 -4.12 -5.89 -8.73
N SER A 312 -4.47 -6.79 -7.81
CA SER A 312 -5.86 -7.01 -7.43
C SER A 312 -6.52 -5.74 -6.90
N LEU A 313 -5.77 -4.92 -6.17
CA LEU A 313 -6.25 -3.60 -5.75
C LEU A 313 -6.44 -2.63 -6.92
N MET A 314 -5.50 -2.63 -7.87
CA MET A 314 -5.57 -1.72 -9.01
C MET A 314 -6.69 -2.07 -10.00
N GLU A 315 -7.12 -3.34 -10.04
CA GLU A 315 -8.23 -3.78 -10.90
C GLU A 315 -9.62 -3.42 -10.34
N GLU A 316 -9.68 -2.93 -9.09
CA GLU A 316 -10.91 -2.40 -8.49
C GLU A 316 -11.22 -0.95 -8.94
N GLU A 317 -10.37 -0.33 -9.75
CA GLU A 317 -10.56 1.06 -10.22
C GLU A 317 -11.14 1.15 -11.61
N ASP A 318 -12.17 2.00 -11.71
CA ASP A 318 -12.65 2.51 -12.99
C ASP A 318 -11.96 3.87 -13.29
N ILE A 319 -11.33 4.00 -14.44
CA ILE A 319 -10.71 5.25 -14.89
C ILE A 319 -11.82 6.26 -15.16
N LYS A 320 -11.82 7.38 -14.42
CA LYS A 320 -12.79 8.46 -14.60
C LYS A 320 -12.36 9.41 -15.70
N GLU A 321 -13.32 9.83 -16.50
CA GLU A 321 -13.12 10.83 -17.56
C GLU A 321 -13.37 12.25 -17.02
N LYS A 322 -12.72 13.25 -17.62
CA LYS A 322 -13.04 14.65 -17.32
C LYS A 322 -14.32 15.06 -18.03
N LEU A 323 -15.28 15.58 -17.27
CA LEU A 323 -16.54 16.07 -17.82
C LEU A 323 -16.33 17.43 -18.50
N ASN A 324 -16.39 17.47 -19.82
CA ASN A 324 -16.39 18.71 -20.58
C ASN A 324 -17.82 19.25 -20.67
N ILE A 325 -18.05 20.45 -20.09
CA ILE A 325 -19.32 21.15 -20.14
C ILE A 325 -19.22 22.20 -21.26
N GLU A 326 -19.84 21.95 -22.40
CA GLU A 326 -19.82 22.83 -23.57
C GLU A 326 -21.12 23.61 -23.78
N ASP A 327 -22.20 23.32 -23.02
CA ASP A 327 -23.51 23.91 -23.23
C ASP A 327 -23.87 25.02 -22.22
N GLU A 328 -24.14 26.22 -22.68
CA GLU A 328 -24.63 27.37 -21.90
C GLU A 328 -26.13 27.26 -21.50
N SER A 329 -26.90 26.32 -22.07
CA SER A 329 -28.34 26.16 -21.82
C SER A 329 -28.65 25.15 -20.72
N GLN A 330 -28.02 25.32 -19.54
CA GLN A 330 -28.25 24.40 -18.41
C GLN A 330 -29.44 24.87 -17.58
N ASN A 331 -30.37 23.98 -17.26
CA ASN A 331 -31.49 24.25 -16.36
C ASN A 331 -31.33 23.60 -14.99
N PHE A 332 -30.54 22.53 -14.92
CA PHE A 332 -30.37 21.70 -13.74
C PHE A 332 -28.91 21.44 -13.45
N PHE A 333 -28.61 21.39 -12.15
CA PHE A 333 -27.35 20.90 -11.61
C PHE A 333 -27.33 19.36 -11.65
N PHE A 334 -28.37 18.73 -11.08
CA PHE A 334 -28.68 17.31 -11.25
C PHE A 334 -30.15 17.11 -11.59
N ASP A 335 -30.45 16.19 -12.50
CA ASP A 335 -31.78 15.69 -12.76
C ASP A 335 -31.76 14.16 -12.73
N ILE A 336 -32.49 13.58 -11.81
CA ILE A 336 -32.48 12.17 -11.48
C ILE A 336 -33.81 11.58 -11.88
N SER A 337 -33.78 10.43 -12.58
CA SER A 337 -35.01 9.70 -12.95
C SER A 337 -34.80 8.19 -12.86
N GLY A 338 -35.73 7.52 -12.16
CA GLY A 338 -35.73 6.07 -12.01
C GLY A 338 -34.51 5.50 -11.29
N LEU A 339 -33.93 6.25 -10.31
CA LEU A 339 -32.76 5.83 -9.58
C LEU A 339 -33.12 4.89 -8.45
N SER A 340 -32.51 3.70 -8.43
CA SER A 340 -32.57 2.76 -7.30
C SER A 340 -31.29 2.78 -6.49
N LEU A 341 -31.41 3.14 -5.21
CA LEU A 341 -30.32 3.23 -4.25
C LEU A 341 -30.39 2.11 -3.25
N GLN A 342 -29.37 1.31 -3.11
CA GLN A 342 -29.24 0.36 -2.02
C GLN A 342 -28.64 1.07 -0.81
N ILE A 343 -29.41 1.22 0.28
CA ILE A 343 -28.96 1.86 1.51
C ILE A 343 -28.22 0.85 2.38
N ASP A 344 -28.83 -0.34 2.57
CA ASP A 344 -28.24 -1.48 3.26
C ASP A 344 -28.69 -2.81 2.62
N LYS A 345 -28.42 -3.97 3.26
CA LYS A 345 -28.78 -5.29 2.72
C LYS A 345 -30.30 -5.50 2.52
N GLU A 346 -31.13 -4.78 3.29
CA GLU A 346 -32.59 -5.00 3.36
C GLU A 346 -33.38 -3.81 2.83
N ARG A 347 -32.77 -2.60 2.77
CA ARG A 347 -33.47 -1.37 2.37
C ARG A 347 -32.91 -0.78 1.09
N SER A 348 -33.82 -0.45 0.18
CA SER A 348 -33.54 0.31 -1.03
C SER A 348 -34.45 1.54 -1.09
N LEU A 349 -33.92 2.64 -1.61
CA LEU A 349 -34.64 3.87 -1.91
C LEU A 349 -34.85 3.95 -3.42
N PHE A 350 -36.09 4.13 -3.86
CA PHE A 350 -36.40 4.39 -5.26
C PHE A 350 -36.77 5.86 -5.45
N ILE A 351 -36.05 6.53 -6.37
CA ILE A 351 -36.26 7.94 -6.73
C ILE A 351 -36.87 7.97 -8.13
N GLU A 352 -38.18 8.20 -8.22
CA GLU A 352 -38.87 8.31 -9.48
C GLU A 352 -38.39 9.54 -10.26
N ARG A 353 -38.40 10.70 -9.62
CA ARG A 353 -37.86 11.94 -10.18
C ARG A 353 -37.41 12.89 -9.09
N LEU A 354 -36.23 13.48 -9.25
CA LEU A 354 -35.69 14.52 -8.36
C LEU A 354 -34.74 15.43 -9.14
N SER A 355 -34.98 16.74 -9.10
CA SER A 355 -34.16 17.71 -9.83
C SER A 355 -33.64 18.82 -8.93
N PHE A 356 -32.38 19.16 -9.11
CA PHE A 356 -31.73 20.29 -8.43
C PHE A 356 -31.44 21.37 -9.48
N GLY A 357 -32.24 22.46 -9.42
CA GLY A 357 -32.13 23.58 -10.36
C GLY A 357 -30.93 24.48 -10.10
N LEU A 358 -30.53 25.24 -11.13
CA LEU A 358 -29.42 26.18 -11.03
C LEU A 358 -29.76 27.37 -10.17
N ASN A 359 -28.74 27.94 -9.51
CA ASN A 359 -28.83 29.13 -8.63
C ASN A 359 -29.82 29.02 -7.48
N LYS A 360 -30.24 27.77 -7.12
CA LYS A 360 -31.10 27.45 -6.01
C LYS A 360 -30.32 26.82 -4.86
N LYS A 361 -30.84 26.97 -3.64
CA LYS A 361 -30.28 26.39 -2.41
C LYS A 361 -31.26 25.35 -1.87
N TYR A 362 -30.85 24.10 -1.94
CA TYR A 362 -31.64 22.96 -1.50
C TYR A 362 -31.19 22.49 -0.13
N ALA A 363 -32.12 22.36 0.80
CA ALA A 363 -31.89 21.57 2.01
C ALA A 363 -32.17 20.10 1.71
N LEU A 364 -31.22 19.20 2.00
CA LEU A 364 -31.42 17.76 1.95
C LEU A 364 -31.65 17.22 3.36
N LEU A 365 -32.88 16.79 3.63
CA LEU A 365 -33.37 16.37 4.93
C LEU A 365 -33.76 14.90 4.97
N GLY A 366 -33.88 14.35 6.16
CA GLY A 366 -34.39 12.98 6.39
C GLY A 366 -33.80 12.39 7.67
N VAL A 367 -34.42 11.38 8.21
CA VAL A 367 -33.96 10.68 9.42
C VAL A 367 -32.55 10.08 9.20
N SER A 368 -31.85 9.81 10.30
CA SER A 368 -30.57 9.10 10.20
C SER A 368 -30.78 7.73 9.52
N GLY A 369 -29.90 7.38 8.58
CA GLY A 369 -30.02 6.15 7.78
C GLY A 369 -31.09 6.17 6.68
N SER A 370 -31.67 7.33 6.31
CA SER A 370 -32.63 7.43 5.21
C SER A 370 -32.00 7.36 3.81
N GLY A 371 -30.66 7.41 3.69
CA GLY A 371 -29.96 7.34 2.41
C GLY A 371 -29.42 8.69 1.89
N LYS A 372 -29.42 9.77 2.68
CA LYS A 372 -28.85 11.07 2.30
C LYS A 372 -27.40 10.96 1.81
N SER A 373 -26.55 10.33 2.62
CA SER A 373 -25.13 10.16 2.28
C SER A 373 -24.93 9.24 1.06
N SER A 374 -25.80 8.21 0.89
CA SER A 374 -25.78 7.36 -0.30
C SER A 374 -26.16 8.14 -1.55
N LEU A 375 -27.17 9.02 -1.47
CA LEU A 375 -27.53 9.92 -2.57
C LEU A 375 -26.39 10.87 -2.90
N LEU A 376 -25.77 11.50 -1.90
CA LEU A 376 -24.61 12.38 -2.13
C LEU A 376 -23.45 11.65 -2.75
N ASN A 377 -23.15 10.43 -2.30
CA ASN A 377 -22.05 9.65 -2.89
C ASN A 377 -22.27 9.33 -4.36
N ILE A 378 -23.51 9.08 -4.78
CA ILE A 378 -23.82 8.91 -6.20
C ILE A 378 -23.67 10.23 -6.96
N LEU A 379 -24.24 11.32 -6.45
CA LEU A 379 -24.13 12.64 -7.09
C LEU A 379 -22.67 13.11 -7.25
N LEU A 380 -21.82 12.74 -6.30
CA LEU A 380 -20.37 13.00 -6.33
C LEU A 380 -19.58 11.98 -7.17
N GLY A 381 -20.25 11.01 -7.81
CA GLY A 381 -19.60 10.00 -8.59
C GLY A 381 -18.73 9.02 -7.77
N ARG A 382 -19.04 8.82 -6.49
CA ARG A 382 -18.29 7.92 -5.59
C ARG A 382 -18.81 6.49 -5.57
N ASP A 383 -20.11 6.30 -5.83
CA ASP A 383 -20.78 5.01 -5.89
C ASP A 383 -21.41 4.78 -7.27
N LYS A 384 -21.40 3.52 -7.73
CA LYS A 384 -22.08 3.10 -8.97
C LYS A 384 -23.60 3.21 -8.78
N LEU A 385 -24.30 3.63 -9.81
CA LEU A 385 -25.74 3.77 -9.79
C LEU A 385 -26.45 2.76 -10.69
N THR A 386 -27.73 2.52 -10.36
CA THR A 386 -28.67 1.82 -11.24
C THR A 386 -29.83 2.78 -11.51
N GLY A 387 -29.91 3.32 -12.71
CA GLY A 387 -30.89 4.35 -13.11
C GLY A 387 -30.26 5.41 -14.01
N ASN A 388 -31.00 6.51 -14.25
CA ASN A 388 -30.53 7.62 -15.08
C ASN A 388 -30.30 8.85 -14.21
N VAL A 389 -29.11 9.41 -14.31
CA VAL A 389 -28.76 10.70 -13.70
C VAL A 389 -28.21 11.62 -14.78
N PHE A 390 -28.83 12.77 -14.93
CA PHE A 390 -28.32 13.83 -15.79
C PHE A 390 -27.48 14.78 -14.94
N VAL A 391 -26.23 14.92 -15.30
CA VAL A 391 -25.32 15.89 -14.70
C VAL A 391 -25.10 16.99 -15.71
N PHE A 392 -25.45 18.25 -15.36
CA PHE A 392 -25.36 19.39 -16.25
C PHE A 392 -26.06 19.16 -17.60
N ASN A 393 -27.32 18.67 -17.58
CA ASN A 393 -28.14 18.30 -18.73
C ASN A 393 -27.60 17.14 -19.62
N LYS A 394 -26.49 16.52 -19.27
CA LYS A 394 -26.00 15.31 -19.97
C LYS A 394 -26.49 14.07 -19.25
N ASN A 395 -27.08 13.14 -20.01
CA ASN A 395 -27.41 11.80 -19.48
C ASN A 395 -26.13 11.01 -19.32
N THR A 396 -25.52 11.13 -18.16
CA THR A 396 -24.22 10.54 -17.86
C THR A 396 -24.23 9.91 -16.48
N ASN A 397 -23.49 8.84 -16.32
CA ASN A 397 -23.26 8.28 -15.00
C ASN A 397 -22.22 9.14 -14.27
N PRO A 398 -22.54 9.79 -13.14
CA PRO A 398 -21.56 10.60 -12.38
C PRO A 398 -20.32 9.80 -12.00
N TYR A 399 -20.46 8.48 -11.84
CA TYR A 399 -19.35 7.59 -11.47
C TYR A 399 -18.23 7.56 -12.52
N ASP A 400 -18.56 7.72 -13.79
CA ASP A 400 -17.60 7.66 -14.90
C ASP A 400 -16.78 8.95 -15.05
N TYR A 401 -17.15 10.02 -14.31
CA TYR A 401 -16.56 11.35 -14.45
C TYR A 401 -15.89 11.88 -13.19
N GLU A 402 -14.81 12.65 -13.39
CA GLU A 402 -14.17 13.44 -12.35
C GLU A 402 -14.95 14.75 -12.17
N LEU A 403 -15.67 14.89 -11.06
CA LEU A 403 -16.54 16.04 -10.76
C LEU A 403 -15.90 17.06 -9.81
N SER A 404 -14.74 16.76 -9.24
CA SER A 404 -14.06 17.62 -8.25
C SER A 404 -13.63 18.98 -8.82
N ASP A 405 -13.43 19.06 -10.14
CA ASP A 405 -13.13 20.34 -10.81
C ASP A 405 -14.35 21.27 -10.94
N LYS A 406 -15.57 20.76 -10.71
CA LYS A 406 -16.84 21.48 -10.91
C LYS A 406 -17.62 21.71 -9.63
N ILE A 407 -17.50 20.79 -8.69
CA ILE A 407 -18.29 20.74 -7.46
C ILE A 407 -17.36 20.87 -6.26
N LEU A 408 -17.56 21.90 -5.43
CA LEU A 408 -16.92 21.96 -4.12
C LEU A 408 -17.76 21.18 -3.12
N TYR A 409 -17.23 20.05 -2.64
CA TYR A 409 -17.85 19.26 -1.59
C TYR A 409 -17.10 19.44 -0.27
N ILE A 410 -17.81 19.84 0.77
CA ILE A 410 -17.30 19.90 2.13
C ILE A 410 -18.01 18.82 2.95
N SER A 411 -17.25 17.83 3.38
CA SER A 411 -17.77 16.66 4.11
C SER A 411 -18.05 16.97 5.59
N GLN A 412 -18.88 16.13 6.18
CA GLN A 412 -19.13 16.11 7.61
C GLN A 412 -17.84 15.93 8.42
N ASP A 413 -16.90 15.07 7.95
CA ASP A 413 -15.62 14.88 8.60
C ASP A 413 -14.64 16.02 8.22
N SER A 414 -14.07 16.66 9.23
CA SER A 414 -13.12 17.76 9.07
C SER A 414 -11.69 17.23 9.12
N TYR A 415 -11.13 16.86 7.96
CA TYR A 415 -9.73 16.41 7.87
C TYR A 415 -8.77 17.59 8.00
N ILE A 416 -7.83 17.49 8.95
CA ILE A 416 -6.80 18.51 9.21
C ILE A 416 -5.43 17.95 8.86
N LEU A 417 -4.74 18.63 7.96
CA LEU A 417 -3.36 18.28 7.60
C LEU A 417 -2.42 18.57 8.76
N ASN A 418 -1.38 17.76 8.89
CA ASN A 418 -0.25 18.07 9.77
C ASN A 418 0.61 19.20 9.16
N ALA A 419 0.05 20.39 9.13
CA ALA A 419 0.57 21.57 8.47
C ALA A 419 0.09 22.82 9.22
N ASP A 420 0.57 24.00 8.86
CA ASP A 420 0.11 25.25 9.45
C ASP A 420 -1.34 25.60 9.05
N LEU A 421 -1.93 26.61 9.70
CA LEU A 421 -3.31 27.02 9.49
C LEU A 421 -3.54 27.50 8.05
N ILE A 422 -2.61 28.27 7.47
CA ILE A 422 -2.73 28.79 6.10
C ILE A 422 -2.74 27.64 5.10
N GLN A 423 -1.81 26.72 5.21
CA GLN A 423 -1.75 25.53 4.35
C GLN A 423 -3.01 24.66 4.47
N ASN A 424 -3.60 24.57 5.66
CA ASN A 424 -4.87 23.88 5.89
C ASN A 424 -6.06 24.58 5.22
N ILE A 425 -6.02 25.90 5.04
CA ILE A 425 -7.06 26.66 4.37
C ILE A 425 -6.85 26.63 2.84
N GLU A 426 -5.63 26.88 2.40
CA GLU A 426 -5.28 27.02 0.98
C GLU A 426 -5.33 25.72 0.18
N LEU A 427 -5.01 24.59 0.79
CA LEU A 427 -4.98 23.24 0.17
C LEU A 427 -4.29 23.21 -1.20
N GLY A 428 -3.13 23.85 -1.31
CA GLY A 428 -2.33 23.91 -2.54
C GLY A 428 -2.65 25.06 -3.50
N CYS A 429 -3.64 25.89 -3.19
CA CYS A 429 -4.01 27.06 -3.98
C CYS A 429 -3.42 28.34 -3.37
N HIS A 430 -2.13 28.58 -3.55
CA HIS A 430 -1.38 29.63 -2.86
C HIS A 430 -1.92 31.05 -3.09
N ASN A 431 -2.57 31.62 -2.07
CA ASN A 431 -2.95 33.03 -1.98
C ASN A 431 -2.96 33.49 -0.50
N ALA A 432 -1.77 33.72 0.04
CA ALA A 432 -1.58 34.05 1.44
C ALA A 432 -2.37 35.30 1.89
N ASN A 433 -2.52 36.30 1.02
CA ASN A 433 -3.29 37.53 1.32
C ASN A 433 -4.78 37.21 1.55
N LEU A 434 -5.38 36.34 0.73
CA LEU A 434 -6.75 35.90 0.91
C LEU A 434 -6.87 35.00 2.16
N GLY A 435 -5.93 34.09 2.37
CA GLY A 435 -5.89 33.24 3.56
C GLY A 435 -5.84 34.04 4.85
N GLU A 436 -4.99 35.05 4.94
CA GLU A 436 -4.89 35.95 6.09
C GLU A 436 -6.18 36.73 6.34
N LYS A 437 -6.80 37.28 5.30
CA LYS A 437 -8.10 37.99 5.40
C LYS A 437 -9.19 37.05 5.95
N ILE A 438 -9.22 35.79 5.53
CA ILE A 438 -10.19 34.80 6.01
C ILE A 438 -9.93 34.47 7.47
N ILE A 439 -8.67 34.28 7.87
CA ILE A 439 -8.29 34.03 9.26
C ILE A 439 -8.78 35.13 10.18
N GLU A 440 -8.64 36.39 9.76
CA GLU A 440 -9.13 37.55 10.50
C GLU A 440 -10.66 37.61 10.56
N THR A 441 -11.32 37.42 9.40
CA THR A 441 -12.79 37.44 9.30
C THR A 441 -13.44 36.36 10.18
N LEU A 442 -12.89 35.16 10.21
CA LEU A 442 -13.39 34.04 11.00
C LEU A 442 -12.82 33.99 12.42
N GLN A 443 -11.94 34.92 12.80
CA GLN A 443 -11.29 35.02 14.12
C GLN A 443 -10.49 33.76 14.47
N LEU A 444 -9.80 33.17 13.51
CA LEU A 444 -8.95 32.00 13.69
C LEU A 444 -7.52 32.32 14.15
N GLY A 445 -7.24 33.58 14.51
CA GLY A 445 -5.91 34.05 14.89
C GLY A 445 -5.25 33.27 16.02
N SER A 446 -6.03 32.68 16.94
CA SER A 446 -5.54 31.83 18.04
C SER A 446 -4.88 30.53 17.56
N LEU A 447 -5.12 30.11 16.32
CA LEU A 447 -4.55 28.91 15.71
C LEU A 447 -3.26 29.20 14.92
N ARG A 448 -2.88 30.46 14.74
CA ARG A 448 -1.62 30.85 14.07
C ARG A 448 -0.40 30.33 14.83
N GLY A 449 0.52 29.69 14.10
CA GLY A 449 1.75 29.14 14.69
C GLY A 449 1.56 27.99 15.68
N ARG A 450 0.34 27.55 15.88
CA ARG A 450 0.02 26.39 16.72
C ARG A 450 0.21 25.09 15.91
N ASP A 451 0.81 24.09 16.54
CA ASP A 451 0.80 22.73 16.00
C ASP A 451 -0.62 22.16 16.05
N LEU A 452 -1.25 21.97 14.90
CA LEU A 452 -2.61 21.45 14.81
C LEU A 452 -2.66 19.94 15.06
N GLY A 453 -1.54 19.24 14.91
CA GLY A 453 -1.40 17.81 15.04
C GLY A 453 -1.99 17.03 13.86
N ILE A 454 -1.63 15.76 13.78
CA ILE A 454 -2.18 14.85 12.76
C ILE A 454 -3.70 14.74 13.00
N ASP A 455 -4.47 15.00 11.93
CA ASP A 455 -5.93 15.03 11.95
C ASP A 455 -6.51 15.97 13.04
N GLY A 456 -5.78 17.07 13.31
CA GLY A 456 -6.23 18.09 14.27
C GLY A 456 -6.37 17.59 15.70
N LYS A 457 -5.47 16.71 16.15
CA LYS A 457 -5.51 16.16 17.52
C LYS A 457 -5.33 17.22 18.63
N HIS A 458 -4.74 18.38 18.29
CA HIS A 458 -4.43 19.45 19.23
C HIS A 458 -5.46 20.59 19.20
N ILE A 459 -6.54 20.45 18.42
CA ILE A 459 -7.60 21.46 18.30
C ILE A 459 -8.97 20.86 18.61
N SER A 460 -9.91 21.72 19.02
CA SER A 460 -11.28 21.33 19.33
C SER A 460 -12.08 20.98 18.06
N GLY A 461 -13.20 20.24 18.24
CA GLY A 461 -14.12 19.94 17.13
C GLY A 461 -14.69 21.20 16.47
N GLY A 462 -14.98 22.25 17.23
CA GLY A 462 -15.43 23.54 16.71
C GLY A 462 -14.35 24.24 15.87
N GLU A 463 -13.08 24.25 16.34
CA GLU A 463 -11.96 24.82 15.57
C GLU A 463 -11.73 24.07 14.25
N LYS A 464 -11.84 22.73 14.24
CA LYS A 464 -11.81 21.93 12.99
C LYS A 464 -12.90 22.36 12.01
N ARG A 465 -14.11 22.57 12.50
CA ARG A 465 -15.24 23.02 11.66
C ARG A 465 -15.01 24.44 11.10
N LEU A 466 -14.46 25.34 11.91
CA LEU A 466 -14.13 26.68 11.46
C LEU A 466 -13.05 26.67 10.36
N ILE A 467 -12.08 25.76 10.42
CA ILE A 467 -11.12 25.57 9.33
C ILE A 467 -11.82 25.07 8.06
N ASN A 468 -12.79 24.14 8.16
CA ASN A 468 -13.59 23.72 6.99
C ASN A 468 -14.40 24.89 6.40
N ILE A 469 -14.98 25.73 7.25
CA ILE A 469 -15.67 26.94 6.76
C ILE A 469 -14.69 27.91 6.12
N ALA A 470 -13.49 28.08 6.67
CA ALA A 470 -12.44 28.90 6.05
C ALA A 470 -12.08 28.40 4.64
N ARG A 471 -12.06 27.09 4.44
CA ARG A 471 -11.88 26.49 3.10
C ARG A 471 -12.99 26.87 2.14
N ILE A 472 -14.25 26.93 2.60
CA ILE A 472 -15.37 27.41 1.76
C ILE A 472 -15.10 28.84 1.32
N PHE A 473 -14.78 29.74 2.24
CA PHE A 473 -14.49 31.14 1.92
C PHE A 473 -13.30 31.29 0.97
N PHE A 474 -12.32 30.40 1.04
CA PHE A 474 -11.14 30.47 0.19
C PHE A 474 -11.39 29.92 -1.22
N HIS A 475 -12.16 28.83 -1.33
CA HIS A 475 -12.30 28.07 -2.57
C HIS A 475 -13.60 28.33 -3.32
N ALA A 476 -14.69 28.75 -2.65
CA ALA A 476 -16.02 28.78 -3.25
C ALA A 476 -16.13 29.68 -4.49
N GLU A 477 -15.34 30.74 -4.62
CA GLU A 477 -15.38 31.61 -5.80
C GLU A 477 -15.06 30.88 -7.11
N ARG A 478 -14.32 29.79 -7.05
CA ARG A 478 -13.90 28.96 -8.20
C ARG A 478 -14.96 27.96 -8.67
N TYR A 479 -16.02 27.79 -7.88
CA TYR A 479 -17.04 26.77 -8.10
C TYR A 479 -18.41 27.40 -8.17
N ASP A 480 -19.21 26.97 -9.13
CA ASP A 480 -20.63 27.38 -9.25
C ASP A 480 -21.57 26.43 -8.51
N TYR A 481 -21.06 25.23 -8.18
CA TYR A 481 -21.82 24.15 -7.54
C TYR A 481 -21.17 23.77 -6.21
N LEU A 482 -21.98 23.80 -5.13
CA LEU A 482 -21.50 23.58 -3.77
C LEU A 482 -22.36 22.51 -3.09
N ILE A 483 -21.71 21.60 -2.38
CA ILE A 483 -22.39 20.60 -1.54
C ILE A 483 -21.78 20.66 -0.14
N PHE A 484 -22.62 20.94 0.86
CA PHE A 484 -22.23 21.07 2.26
C PHE A 484 -22.92 20.00 3.09
N ASP A 485 -22.13 19.17 3.77
CA ASP A 485 -22.64 18.06 4.57
C ASP A 485 -22.41 18.36 6.06
N GLU A 486 -23.46 18.80 6.77
CA GLU A 486 -23.46 19.11 8.21
C GLU A 486 -22.31 20.02 8.69
N ILE A 487 -21.96 21.05 7.92
CA ILE A 487 -20.76 21.87 8.15
C ILE A 487 -20.79 22.73 9.43
N PHE A 488 -21.98 23.00 9.99
CA PHE A 488 -22.14 23.86 11.17
C PHE A 488 -22.32 23.06 12.48
N THR A 489 -22.30 21.76 12.43
CA THR A 489 -22.41 20.89 13.62
C THR A 489 -21.27 21.23 14.59
N SER A 490 -21.58 21.36 15.89
CA SER A 490 -20.61 21.69 16.96
C SER A 490 -20.01 23.10 16.91
N ILE A 491 -20.62 24.04 16.16
CA ILE A 491 -20.29 25.46 16.21
C ILE A 491 -21.28 26.17 17.12
N ASP A 492 -20.79 27.05 17.98
CA ASP A 492 -21.63 27.80 18.91
C ASP A 492 -22.51 28.84 18.18
N VAL A 493 -23.65 29.20 18.82
CA VAL A 493 -24.66 30.09 18.23
C VAL A 493 -24.11 31.48 17.89
N LEU A 494 -23.20 32.03 18.69
CA LEU A 494 -22.64 33.36 18.44
C LEU A 494 -21.76 33.34 17.19
N THR A 495 -20.97 32.30 17.03
CA THR A 495 -20.13 32.10 15.85
C THR A 495 -20.99 31.84 14.61
N LYS A 496 -22.07 31.03 14.69
CA LYS A 496 -23.03 30.86 13.58
C LYS A 496 -23.62 32.19 13.14
N ARG A 497 -24.15 33.01 14.05
CA ARG A 497 -24.73 34.31 13.73
C ARG A 497 -23.78 35.27 13.01
N ARG A 498 -22.51 35.18 13.29
CA ARG A 498 -21.48 35.97 12.60
C ARG A 498 -21.18 35.47 11.19
N ILE A 499 -21.09 34.13 11.03
CA ILE A 499 -20.67 33.51 9.76
C ILE A 499 -21.83 33.44 8.76
N PHE A 500 -23.05 33.22 9.19
CA PHE A 500 -24.21 33.05 8.32
C PHE A 500 -24.42 34.16 7.29
N PRO A 501 -24.41 35.47 7.64
CA PRO A 501 -24.56 36.51 6.65
C PRO A 501 -23.45 36.53 5.61
N LEU A 502 -22.22 36.28 6.05
CA LEU A 502 -21.06 36.27 5.16
C LEU A 502 -21.11 35.10 4.16
N LEU A 503 -21.50 33.92 4.64
CA LEU A 503 -21.63 32.74 3.79
C LEU A 503 -22.84 32.88 2.84
N LYS A 504 -23.96 33.44 3.31
CA LYS A 504 -25.13 33.69 2.45
C LYS A 504 -24.80 34.63 1.27
N ASP A 505 -24.01 35.65 1.50
CA ASP A 505 -23.56 36.56 0.45
C ASP A 505 -22.63 35.85 -0.53
N LEU A 506 -21.68 35.03 -0.03
CA LEU A 506 -20.75 34.26 -0.85
C LEU A 506 -21.47 33.27 -1.79
N ILE A 507 -22.53 32.60 -1.31
CA ILE A 507 -23.26 31.59 -2.10
C ILE A 507 -24.44 32.14 -2.90
N LYS A 508 -24.69 33.44 -2.88
CA LYS A 508 -25.89 34.11 -3.46
C LYS A 508 -26.19 33.63 -4.88
N ASN A 509 -25.21 33.64 -5.75
CA ASN A 509 -25.35 33.29 -7.18
C ASN A 509 -24.87 31.86 -7.50
N LYS A 510 -24.85 30.94 -6.52
CA LYS A 510 -24.34 29.58 -6.68
C LYS A 510 -25.46 28.57 -6.46
N SER A 511 -25.31 27.39 -7.03
CA SER A 511 -26.20 26.27 -6.80
C SER A 511 -25.68 25.46 -5.58
N CYS A 512 -26.52 25.29 -4.57
CA CYS A 512 -26.08 24.64 -3.33
C CYS A 512 -27.02 23.50 -2.92
N ILE A 513 -26.43 22.40 -2.41
CA ILE A 513 -27.12 21.36 -1.65
C ILE A 513 -26.53 21.40 -0.22
N ILE A 514 -27.37 21.61 0.77
CA ILE A 514 -26.99 21.74 2.17
C ILE A 514 -27.67 20.62 2.96
N VAL A 515 -26.90 19.69 3.51
CA VAL A 515 -27.43 18.72 4.46
C VAL A 515 -27.35 19.33 5.84
N SER A 516 -28.49 19.45 6.51
CA SER A 516 -28.56 19.92 7.89
C SER A 516 -29.77 19.32 8.61
N HIS A 517 -29.66 19.22 9.91
CA HIS A 517 -30.77 18.91 10.82
C HIS A 517 -31.23 20.12 11.65
N ASP A 518 -30.56 21.26 11.47
CA ASP A 518 -30.84 22.51 12.18
C ASP A 518 -31.81 23.37 11.36
N ILE A 519 -32.98 23.66 11.94
CA ILE A 519 -34.03 24.45 11.28
C ILE A 519 -33.55 25.87 10.98
N GLU A 520 -32.80 26.49 11.91
CA GLU A 520 -32.29 27.85 11.74
C GLU A 520 -31.37 27.93 10.50
N GLU A 521 -30.54 26.91 10.27
CA GLU A 521 -29.68 26.82 9.09
C GLU A 521 -30.50 26.70 7.80
N ILE A 522 -31.51 25.81 7.81
CA ILE A 522 -32.35 25.55 6.64
C ILE A 522 -33.15 26.81 6.26
N GLU A 523 -33.78 27.46 7.22
CA GLU A 523 -34.57 28.66 7.01
C GLU A 523 -33.73 29.85 6.53
N PHE A 524 -32.49 29.93 7.01
CA PHE A 524 -31.60 31.02 6.66
C PHE A 524 -31.00 30.90 5.26
N PHE A 525 -30.62 29.67 4.84
CA PHE A 525 -29.87 29.46 3.61
C PHE A 525 -30.70 28.91 2.45
N CYS A 526 -31.76 28.11 2.70
CA CYS A 526 -32.38 27.30 1.67
C CYS A 526 -33.72 27.86 1.19
N ASP A 527 -33.91 27.85 -0.13
CA ASP A 527 -35.16 28.22 -0.79
C ASP A 527 -36.04 27.01 -1.04
N HIS A 528 -35.42 25.82 -1.16
CA HIS A 528 -36.05 24.58 -1.53
C HIS A 528 -35.65 23.48 -0.53
N VAL A 529 -36.54 22.49 -0.40
CA VAL A 529 -36.36 21.35 0.50
C VAL A 529 -36.54 20.06 -0.29
N VAL A 530 -35.59 19.14 -0.12
CA VAL A 530 -35.71 17.74 -0.50
C VAL A 530 -35.69 16.92 0.78
N SER A 531 -36.75 16.22 1.07
CA SER A 531 -36.80 15.35 2.24
C SER A 531 -36.98 13.89 1.86
N ILE A 532 -36.17 13.02 2.47
CA ILE A 532 -36.28 11.57 2.35
C ILE A 532 -37.00 11.07 3.59
N GLU A 533 -38.26 10.62 3.41
CA GLU A 533 -39.12 10.13 4.49
C GLU A 533 -38.70 8.72 4.95
N ALA A 534 -39.14 8.34 6.13
CA ALA A 534 -38.83 7.03 6.71
C ALA A 534 -39.40 5.84 5.88
N ASP A 535 -40.49 6.07 5.14
CA ASP A 535 -41.13 5.10 4.25
C ASP A 535 -40.47 5.05 2.83
N GLY A 536 -39.38 5.80 2.62
CA GLY A 536 -38.66 5.86 1.36
C GLY A 536 -39.28 6.81 0.33
N LYS A 537 -40.32 7.57 0.70
CA LYS A 537 -40.86 8.60 -0.19
C LYS A 537 -39.98 9.85 -0.15
N ILE A 538 -39.92 10.53 -1.28
CA ILE A 538 -39.20 11.78 -1.44
C ILE A 538 -40.18 12.92 -1.64
N PHE A 539 -40.04 13.95 -0.81
CA PHE A 539 -40.67 15.24 -1.05
C PHE A 539 -39.65 16.19 -1.66
N SER A 540 -40.02 16.93 -2.67
CA SER A 540 -39.24 18.02 -3.24
C SER A 540 -40.16 19.21 -3.54
N GLY A 541 -39.85 20.37 -2.94
CA GLY A 541 -40.65 21.59 -3.11
C GLY A 541 -39.97 22.79 -2.50
N THR A 542 -40.66 23.93 -2.49
CA THR A 542 -40.19 25.13 -1.80
C THR A 542 -40.20 24.96 -0.28
N TYR A 543 -39.44 25.77 0.43
CA TYR A 543 -39.41 25.75 1.90
C TYR A 543 -40.81 25.96 2.50
N GLU A 544 -41.64 26.86 1.94
CA GLU A 544 -43.01 27.10 2.41
C GLU A 544 -43.95 25.90 2.14
N GLU A 545 -43.82 25.23 0.99
CA GLU A 545 -44.59 24.02 0.72
C GLU A 545 -44.20 22.87 1.69
N ALA A 546 -42.92 22.78 2.03
CA ALA A 546 -42.42 21.78 2.98
C ALA A 546 -42.94 21.97 4.41
N LYS A 547 -43.21 23.21 4.81
CA LYS A 547 -43.85 23.52 6.13
C LYS A 547 -45.30 23.02 6.21
N ILE A 548 -46.01 23.09 5.11
CA ILE A 548 -47.45 22.79 5.06
C ILE A 548 -47.70 21.29 4.85
N ASN A 549 -46.92 20.68 3.97
CA ASN A 549 -47.02 19.27 3.63
C ASN A 549 -46.50 18.40 4.79
N LYS A 550 -47.00 17.15 4.87
CA LYS A 550 -46.52 16.14 5.84
C LYS A 550 -45.07 15.67 5.51
N SER A 551 -44.18 16.62 5.33
CA SER A 551 -42.75 16.41 5.06
C SER A 551 -42.00 16.20 6.39
N PHE A 552 -40.75 15.72 6.30
CA PHE A 552 -39.88 15.60 7.48
C PHE A 552 -39.66 16.96 8.16
N LEU A 553 -39.62 18.05 7.41
CA LEU A 553 -39.50 19.40 7.95
C LEU A 553 -40.71 19.77 8.80
N SER A 554 -41.94 19.50 8.34
CA SER A 554 -43.15 19.81 9.11
C SER A 554 -43.24 19.01 10.43
N LYS A 555 -42.71 17.80 10.47
CA LYS A 555 -42.61 16.98 11.67
C LYS A 555 -41.62 17.58 12.68
N ILE A 556 -40.42 17.97 12.22
CA ILE A 556 -39.42 18.63 13.09
C ILE A 556 -39.98 19.95 13.66
N LEU A 557 -40.64 20.76 12.80
CA LEU A 557 -41.26 22.02 13.26
C LEU A 557 -42.38 21.84 14.26
N ALA A 558 -43.07 20.70 14.25
CA ALA A 558 -44.14 20.39 15.23
C ALA A 558 -43.59 19.88 16.57
N GLU A 559 -42.36 19.37 16.59
CA GLU A 559 -41.69 18.85 17.80
C GLU A 559 -40.89 19.94 18.56
N ASN A 560 -40.56 21.07 17.88
CA ASN A 560 -39.92 22.25 18.47
C ASN A 560 -40.95 23.36 18.77
#